data_5fccf03bd5c6b85fbbcb52a38aa4cb06
#
_entry.id   5fccf03bd5c6b85fbbcb52a38aa4cb06
#
_cell.length_a   1.000
_cell.length_b   1.000
_cell.length_c   1.000
_cell.angle_alpha   90.00
_cell.angle_beta   90.00
_cell.angle_gamma   90.00
#
_symmetry.space_group_name_H-M   'P 1'
#
loop_
_entity.id
_entity.type
_entity.pdbx_description
1 polymer ?
#
loop_
_entity_poly.entity_id
_entity_poly.type
_entity_poly.pdbx_seq_one_letter_code
_entity_poly.pdbx_strand_id
1 'polypeptide(L)'
;KQYRLMEPKNMLLNMGTWPQSGLSSWPPNREYPSNVKPYDAYHPEARAIYWDHLNKGLFSLGMDGWWMDSTEPDHLDAKPEDMDNQTYLGSFRKVRNAYPLMTVGGVYDNQRAISSDKRVFILTRSAFAGQQRYGANTWTGDVQATWNSLARQITAGLNFSLCGIPHWNSDIGG
;
A
#
# COMPACT_ATOMS: atom_id res chain seq x y z
N LYS A 1 -1.14 4.07 -17.63
CA LYS A 1 -0.51 5.42 -17.76
C LYS A 1 0.66 5.56 -16.78
N GLN A 2 0.49 5.29 -15.48
CA GLN A 2 1.53 5.39 -14.45
C GLN A 2 2.78 4.55 -14.78
N TYR A 3 2.61 3.31 -15.19
CA TYR A 3 3.68 2.41 -15.61
C TYR A 3 4.64 3.09 -16.60
N ARG A 4 4.11 3.69 -17.67
CA ARG A 4 4.92 4.36 -18.70
C ARG A 4 5.70 5.57 -18.21
N LEU A 5 5.29 6.18 -17.10
CA LEU A 5 5.99 7.30 -16.48
C LEU A 5 7.09 6.84 -15.52
N MET A 6 6.88 5.71 -14.85
CA MET A 6 7.75 5.21 -13.79
C MET A 6 8.83 4.25 -14.31
N GLU A 7 8.50 3.37 -15.27
CA GLU A 7 9.41 2.34 -15.77
C GLU A 7 10.73 2.90 -16.32
N PRO A 8 10.75 3.94 -17.20
CA PRO A 8 11.99 4.49 -17.74
C PRO A 8 12.90 5.13 -16.69
N LYS A 9 12.37 5.37 -15.48
CA LYS A 9 13.08 6.02 -14.38
C LYS A 9 13.42 5.04 -13.24
N ASN A 10 13.27 3.74 -13.47
CA ASN A 10 13.49 2.70 -12.46
C ASN A 10 12.71 2.92 -11.16
N MET A 11 11.46 3.39 -11.26
CA MET A 11 10.57 3.64 -10.12
C MET A 11 9.59 2.50 -9.86
N LEU A 12 9.79 1.34 -10.47
CA LEU A 12 8.97 0.14 -10.29
C LEU A 12 9.82 -0.98 -9.70
N LEU A 13 9.24 -1.73 -8.77
CA LEU A 13 9.85 -2.94 -8.25
C LEU A 13 9.53 -4.10 -9.18
N ASN A 14 10.57 -4.84 -9.58
CA ASN A 14 10.41 -6.00 -10.43
C ASN A 14 10.08 -7.24 -9.60
N MET A 15 8.87 -7.27 -9.07
CA MET A 15 8.36 -8.39 -8.29
C MET A 15 6.94 -8.73 -8.71
N GLY A 16 6.58 -9.99 -8.46
CA GLY A 16 5.25 -10.47 -8.70
C GLY A 16 4.23 -9.81 -7.76
N THR A 17 3.07 -9.47 -8.31
CA THR A 17 1.91 -9.03 -7.53
C THR A 17 0.71 -9.90 -7.87
N TRP A 18 -0.21 -10.01 -6.96
CA TRP A 18 -1.54 -10.50 -7.27
C TRP A 18 -2.26 -9.45 -8.14
N PRO A 19 -2.91 -9.75 -9.26
CA PRO A 19 -2.99 -11.00 -9.99
C PRO A 19 -2.07 -11.02 -11.23
N GLN A 20 -1.12 -11.91 -11.29
CA GLN A 20 -0.29 -12.11 -12.48
C GLN A 20 -0.92 -13.04 -13.52
N SER A 21 -2.17 -13.43 -13.32
CA SER A 21 -2.88 -14.38 -14.18
C SER A 21 -3.24 -13.86 -15.56
N GLY A 22 -2.88 -12.61 -15.91
CA GLY A 22 -3.36 -11.95 -17.14
C GLY A 22 -4.85 -11.57 -17.10
N LEU A 23 -5.54 -11.87 -15.99
CA LEU A 23 -6.95 -11.56 -15.80
C LEU A 23 -7.20 -10.10 -15.39
N SER A 24 -6.16 -9.36 -15.04
CA SER A 24 -6.24 -7.95 -14.64
C SER A 24 -6.31 -6.97 -15.81
N SER A 25 -6.15 -7.44 -17.06
CA SER A 25 -6.43 -6.62 -18.24
C SER A 25 -7.85 -6.89 -18.74
N TRP A 26 -8.52 -5.87 -19.22
CA TRP A 26 -9.80 -6.06 -19.91
C TRP A 26 -9.65 -5.66 -21.39
N PRO A 27 -9.93 -6.53 -22.34
CA PRO A 27 -10.25 -7.96 -22.15
C PRO A 27 -9.07 -8.75 -21.58
N PRO A 28 -9.33 -9.87 -20.86
CA PRO A 28 -8.27 -10.69 -20.26
C PRO A 28 -7.32 -11.21 -21.35
N ASN A 29 -6.02 -10.97 -21.16
CA ASN A 29 -5.00 -11.47 -22.07
C ASN A 29 -3.97 -12.31 -21.30
N ARG A 30 -4.05 -13.64 -21.48
CA ARG A 30 -3.17 -14.60 -20.79
C ARG A 30 -1.77 -14.69 -21.40
N GLU A 31 -1.56 -14.21 -22.60
CA GLU A 31 -0.24 -14.20 -23.25
C GLU A 31 0.67 -13.11 -22.70
N TYR A 32 0.06 -12.07 -22.16
CA TYR A 32 0.76 -10.97 -21.52
C TYR A 32 0.29 -10.84 -20.08
N PRO A 33 1.05 -11.33 -19.11
CA PRO A 33 0.74 -11.10 -17.72
C PRO A 33 0.58 -9.61 -17.47
N SER A 34 -0.32 -9.24 -16.58
CA SER A 34 -0.57 -7.84 -16.27
C SER A 34 0.75 -7.15 -15.95
N ASN A 35 0.96 -5.98 -16.55
CA ASN A 35 2.09 -5.10 -16.22
C ASN A 35 1.87 -4.39 -14.86
N VAL A 36 1.21 -5.07 -13.92
CA VAL A 36 1.04 -4.55 -12.57
C VAL A 36 2.34 -4.82 -11.83
N LYS A 37 3.00 -3.77 -11.43
CA LYS A 37 4.19 -3.80 -10.59
C LYS A 37 4.01 -2.85 -9.42
N PRO A 38 4.50 -3.19 -8.22
CA PRO A 38 4.58 -2.22 -7.15
C PRO A 38 5.49 -1.06 -7.57
N TYR A 39 5.09 0.16 -7.23
CA TYR A 39 5.98 1.29 -7.43
C TYR A 39 6.98 1.42 -6.28
N ASP A 40 8.10 2.05 -6.52
CA ASP A 40 9.05 2.37 -5.46
C ASP A 40 8.52 3.51 -4.57
N ALA A 41 7.84 3.14 -3.47
CA ALA A 41 7.28 4.11 -2.54
C ALA A 41 8.34 4.94 -1.80
N TYR A 42 9.60 4.52 -1.84
CA TYR A 42 10.71 5.30 -1.25
C TYR A 42 11.13 6.46 -2.16
N HIS A 43 10.84 6.37 -3.46
CA HIS A 43 11.19 7.40 -4.43
C HIS A 43 10.19 8.57 -4.37
N PRO A 44 10.61 9.80 -4.06
CA PRO A 44 9.70 10.93 -3.89
C PRO A 44 8.92 11.26 -5.16
N GLU A 45 9.55 11.19 -6.33
CA GLU A 45 8.87 11.43 -7.60
C GLU A 45 7.83 10.33 -7.91
N ALA A 46 8.12 9.07 -7.56
CA ALA A 46 7.16 8.00 -7.75
C ALA A 46 5.88 8.20 -6.90
N ARG A 47 6.03 8.65 -5.65
CA ARG A 47 4.89 9.05 -4.81
C ARG A 47 4.11 10.22 -5.41
N ALA A 48 4.81 11.20 -5.97
CA ALA A 48 4.16 12.33 -6.64
C ALA A 48 3.38 11.92 -7.89
N ILE A 49 3.93 11.03 -8.72
CA ILE A 49 3.23 10.47 -9.89
C ILE A 49 2.00 9.66 -9.45
N TYR A 50 2.15 8.83 -8.40
CA TYR A 50 1.04 8.05 -7.86
C TYR A 50 -0.08 8.97 -7.39
N TRP A 51 0.26 10.00 -6.59
CA TRP A 51 -0.70 10.99 -6.10
C TRP A 51 -1.36 11.79 -7.23
N ASP A 52 -0.63 12.24 -8.25
CA ASP A 52 -1.20 13.00 -9.37
C ASP A 52 -2.37 12.26 -10.03
N HIS A 53 -2.24 10.94 -10.15
CA HIS A 53 -3.32 10.11 -10.70
C HIS A 53 -4.48 9.93 -9.73
N LEU A 54 -4.22 9.77 -8.44
CA LEU A 54 -5.26 9.74 -7.41
C LEU A 54 -6.01 11.07 -7.34
N ASN A 55 -5.27 12.17 -7.37
CA ASN A 55 -5.87 13.50 -7.36
C ASN A 55 -6.79 13.73 -8.55
N LYS A 56 -6.29 13.49 -9.76
CA LYS A 56 -7.07 13.71 -11.01
C LYS A 56 -8.26 12.77 -11.15
N GLY A 57 -8.12 11.53 -10.69
CA GLY A 57 -9.15 10.52 -10.87
C GLY A 57 -10.17 10.43 -9.76
N LEU A 58 -9.83 10.88 -8.55
CA LEU A 58 -10.64 10.64 -7.35
C LEU A 58 -10.76 11.89 -6.47
N PHE A 59 -9.64 12.43 -5.94
CA PHE A 59 -9.70 13.50 -4.95
C PHE A 59 -10.36 14.77 -5.48
N SER A 60 -10.00 15.22 -6.68
CA SER A 60 -10.63 16.39 -7.33
C SER A 60 -12.11 16.21 -7.64
N LEU A 61 -12.59 14.96 -7.62
CA LEU A 61 -14.01 14.63 -7.80
C LEU A 61 -14.78 14.56 -6.49
N GLY A 62 -14.15 14.85 -5.33
CA GLY A 62 -14.79 14.94 -4.04
C GLY A 62 -14.65 13.70 -3.14
N MET A 63 -13.73 12.80 -3.42
CA MET A 63 -13.44 11.66 -2.53
C MET A 63 -12.80 12.15 -1.24
N ASP A 64 -13.33 11.73 -0.09
CA ASP A 64 -12.93 12.20 1.22
C ASP A 64 -12.02 11.24 2.00
N GLY A 65 -11.92 9.99 1.58
CA GLY A 65 -11.14 8.97 2.27
C GLY A 65 -10.53 7.94 1.32
N TRP A 66 -9.54 7.24 1.80
CA TRP A 66 -8.76 6.27 1.04
C TRP A 66 -8.85 4.89 1.66
N TRP A 67 -9.16 3.89 0.85
CA TRP A 67 -8.92 2.49 1.14
C TRP A 67 -7.70 2.05 0.34
N MET A 68 -6.60 1.85 1.06
CA MET A 68 -5.31 1.48 0.48
C MET A 68 -5.01 0.02 0.81
N ASP A 69 -5.41 -0.85 -0.07
CA ASP A 69 -5.11 -2.27 0.01
C ASP A 69 -3.69 -2.57 -0.50
N SER A 70 -3.19 -3.75 -0.17
CA SER A 70 -1.90 -4.28 -0.68
C SER A 70 -0.69 -3.38 -0.43
N THR A 71 -0.67 -2.71 0.71
CA THR A 71 0.37 -1.73 1.07
C THR A 71 1.63 -2.32 1.70
N GLU A 72 1.86 -3.63 1.63
CA GLU A 72 3.07 -4.31 2.10
C GLU A 72 4.32 -4.14 1.19
N PRO A 73 4.34 -4.10 -0.15
CA PRO A 73 3.34 -4.36 -1.17
C PRO A 73 2.91 -5.83 -1.22
N ASP A 74 1.70 -6.06 -1.73
CA ASP A 74 1.17 -7.42 -1.89
C ASP A 74 2.06 -8.26 -2.80
N HIS A 75 2.60 -9.34 -2.24
CA HIS A 75 3.48 -10.26 -2.90
C HIS A 75 3.30 -11.66 -2.31
N LEU A 76 2.08 -12.18 -2.43
CA LEU A 76 1.73 -13.51 -1.89
C LEU A 76 2.68 -14.62 -2.35
N ASP A 77 3.25 -14.46 -3.53
CA ASP A 77 4.22 -15.39 -4.13
C ASP A 77 5.64 -14.81 -4.12
N ALA A 78 5.99 -14.03 -3.10
CA ALA A 78 7.33 -13.42 -3.01
C ALA A 78 8.42 -14.47 -3.07
N LYS A 79 9.31 -14.32 -4.04
CA LYS A 79 10.49 -15.13 -4.19
C LYS A 79 11.67 -14.49 -3.45
N PRO A 80 12.68 -15.26 -3.06
CA PRO A 80 13.88 -14.70 -2.44
C PRO A 80 14.53 -13.57 -3.25
N GLU A 81 14.56 -13.70 -4.58
CA GLU A 81 15.11 -12.71 -5.51
C GLU A 81 14.32 -11.40 -5.56
N ASP A 82 13.01 -11.41 -5.23
CA ASP A 82 12.20 -10.20 -5.16
C ASP A 82 12.74 -9.23 -4.10
N MET A 83 13.39 -9.78 -3.07
CA MET A 83 14.00 -8.98 -2.02
C MET A 83 15.26 -8.22 -2.47
N ASP A 84 15.83 -8.59 -3.61
CA ASP A 84 17.05 -7.98 -4.14
C ASP A 84 16.79 -6.77 -5.06
N ASN A 85 15.50 -6.43 -5.26
CA ASN A 85 15.13 -5.19 -5.93
C ASN A 85 15.83 -3.98 -5.29
N GLN A 86 16.33 -3.08 -6.14
CA GLN A 86 16.86 -1.81 -5.69
C GLN A 86 15.75 -0.77 -5.59
N THR A 87 15.75 -0.03 -4.52
CA THR A 87 14.84 1.09 -4.26
C THR A 87 15.65 2.38 -4.17
N TYR A 88 14.96 3.51 -4.13
CA TYR A 88 15.58 4.81 -3.91
C TYR A 88 16.43 4.88 -2.61
N LEU A 89 16.07 4.12 -1.59
CA LEU A 89 16.80 4.04 -0.31
C LEU A 89 17.70 2.81 -0.18
N GLY A 90 17.98 2.11 -1.28
CA GLY A 90 18.82 0.92 -1.30
C GLY A 90 18.03 -0.38 -1.49
N SER A 91 18.58 -1.50 -1.08
CA SER A 91 17.97 -2.81 -1.27
C SER A 91 16.60 -2.91 -0.60
N PHE A 92 15.61 -3.44 -1.32
CA PHE A 92 14.26 -3.69 -0.78
C PHE A 92 14.30 -4.59 0.45
N ARG A 93 15.20 -5.58 0.48
CA ARG A 93 15.44 -6.44 1.65
C ARG A 93 15.70 -5.64 2.92
N LYS A 94 16.42 -4.53 2.81
CA LYS A 94 16.76 -3.67 3.95
C LYS A 94 15.59 -2.79 4.40
N VAL A 95 14.78 -2.31 3.46
CA VAL A 95 13.80 -1.25 3.74
C VAL A 95 12.34 -1.73 3.71
N ARG A 96 12.06 -2.95 3.25
CA ARG A 96 10.71 -3.44 2.92
C ARG A 96 9.64 -3.20 3.98
N ASN A 97 10.00 -3.36 5.25
CA ASN A 97 9.02 -3.22 6.34
C ASN A 97 8.48 -1.80 6.46
N ALA A 98 9.21 -0.80 5.96
CA ALA A 98 8.77 0.59 5.96
C ALA A 98 7.93 0.99 4.71
N TYR A 99 7.68 0.05 3.81
CA TYR A 99 6.90 0.33 2.59
C TYR A 99 5.52 0.94 2.90
N PRO A 100 4.72 0.37 3.84
CA PRO A 100 3.42 0.96 4.19
C PRO A 100 3.54 2.39 4.71
N LEU A 101 4.54 2.67 5.54
CA LEU A 101 4.80 4.02 6.05
C LEU A 101 5.05 5.01 4.90
N MET A 102 5.82 4.61 3.90
CA MET A 102 6.20 5.47 2.79
C MET A 102 5.04 5.71 1.81
N THR A 103 4.27 4.68 1.50
CA THR A 103 3.14 4.81 0.57
C THR A 103 1.98 5.58 1.21
N VAL A 104 1.65 5.30 2.46
CA VAL A 104 0.63 6.05 3.22
C VAL A 104 1.05 7.50 3.42
N GLY A 105 2.30 7.73 3.82
CA GLY A 105 2.86 9.08 3.95
C GLY A 105 2.81 9.87 2.64
N GLY A 106 3.08 9.22 1.52
CA GLY A 106 3.00 9.85 0.20
C GLY A 106 1.60 10.37 -0.12
N VAL A 107 0.55 9.60 0.19
CA VAL A 107 -0.85 10.05 0.01
C VAL A 107 -1.18 11.18 0.98
N TYR A 108 -0.84 11.02 2.25
CA TYR A 108 -1.11 12.03 3.28
C TYR A 108 -0.47 13.38 2.95
N ASP A 109 0.83 13.40 2.72
CA ASP A 109 1.61 14.63 2.52
C ASP A 109 1.15 15.38 1.26
N ASN A 110 0.91 14.65 0.18
CA ASN A 110 0.45 15.26 -1.07
C ASN A 110 -0.99 15.78 -0.98
N GLN A 111 -1.89 15.09 -0.29
CA GLN A 111 -3.24 15.61 -0.05
C GLN A 111 -3.20 16.87 0.80
N ARG A 112 -2.40 16.86 1.89
CA ARG A 112 -2.25 18.04 2.77
C ARG A 112 -1.64 19.24 2.04
N ALA A 113 -0.77 19.00 1.07
CA ALA A 113 -0.19 20.06 0.24
C ALA A 113 -1.22 20.73 -0.67
N ILE A 114 -2.30 20.02 -1.06
CA ILE A 114 -3.37 20.59 -1.89
C ILE A 114 -4.44 21.28 -1.02
N SER A 115 -4.87 20.64 0.05
CA SER A 115 -5.92 21.15 0.94
C SER A 115 -5.70 20.72 2.38
N SER A 116 -5.92 21.67 3.29
CA SER A 116 -5.91 21.41 4.73
C SER A 116 -7.31 21.52 5.36
N ASP A 117 -8.35 21.69 4.56
CA ASP A 117 -9.72 21.95 5.04
C ASP A 117 -10.32 20.73 5.73
N LYS A 118 -9.96 19.54 5.28
CA LYS A 118 -10.41 18.28 5.85
C LYS A 118 -9.23 17.46 6.37
N ARG A 119 -9.48 16.64 7.38
CA ARG A 119 -8.52 15.63 7.83
C ARG A 119 -8.35 14.57 6.74
N VAL A 120 -7.13 14.13 6.55
CA VAL A 120 -6.87 12.95 5.71
C VAL A 120 -7.33 11.72 6.47
N PHE A 121 -8.13 10.88 5.84
CA PHE A 121 -8.54 9.58 6.36
C PHE A 121 -8.03 8.47 5.44
N ILE A 122 -7.29 7.55 6.01
CA ILE A 122 -6.71 6.41 5.29
C ILE A 122 -7.04 5.14 6.07
N LEU A 123 -7.63 4.17 5.39
CA LEU A 123 -7.70 2.77 5.83
C LEU A 123 -6.68 1.97 5.02
N THR A 124 -5.76 1.30 5.68
CA THR A 124 -4.67 0.58 5.03
C THR A 124 -4.46 -0.80 5.64
N ARG A 125 -4.02 -1.77 4.81
CA ARG A 125 -3.87 -3.18 5.24
C ARG A 125 -2.62 -3.43 6.07
N SER A 126 -1.63 -2.57 6.00
CA SER A 126 -0.36 -2.79 6.69
C SER A 126 0.14 -1.53 7.38
N ALA A 127 1.05 -1.71 8.33
CA ALA A 127 1.60 -0.61 9.10
C ALA A 127 3.08 -0.80 9.42
N PHE A 128 3.73 0.32 9.70
CA PHE A 128 5.07 0.36 10.26
C PHE A 128 5.14 1.45 11.33
N ALA A 129 6.09 1.33 12.24
CA ALA A 129 6.28 2.28 13.33
C ALA A 129 6.35 3.74 12.83
N GLY A 130 5.55 4.61 13.42
CA GLY A 130 5.44 6.01 13.02
C GLY A 130 4.27 6.32 12.06
N GLN A 131 3.54 5.31 11.57
CA GLN A 131 2.43 5.51 10.63
C GLN A 131 1.24 6.25 11.25
N GLN A 132 1.08 6.21 12.57
CA GLN A 132 0.04 6.95 13.29
C GLN A 132 0.07 8.47 13.03
N ARG A 133 1.24 9.03 12.63
CA ARG A 133 1.37 10.45 12.26
C ARG A 133 0.52 10.85 11.05
N TYR A 134 0.16 9.89 10.23
CA TYR A 134 -0.62 10.09 9.01
C TYR A 134 -2.12 9.86 9.19
N GLY A 135 -2.59 9.71 10.43
CA GLY A 135 -4.01 9.47 10.71
C GLY A 135 -4.56 8.20 10.08
N ALA A 136 -3.68 7.24 9.79
CA ALA A 136 -4.07 5.99 9.15
C ALA A 136 -4.69 5.03 10.16
N ASN A 137 -5.82 4.43 9.79
CA ASN A 137 -6.40 3.27 10.43
C ASN A 137 -5.90 2.01 9.70
N THR A 138 -5.48 0.99 10.44
CA THR A 138 -4.97 -0.25 9.86
C THR A 138 -5.97 -1.37 10.13
N TRP A 139 -6.32 -2.14 9.09
CA TRP A 139 -7.05 -3.40 9.30
C TRP A 139 -6.12 -4.60 9.10
N THR A 140 -6.53 -5.72 9.61
CA THR A 140 -5.68 -6.92 9.68
C THR A 140 -5.66 -7.73 8.38
N GLY A 141 -6.25 -7.21 7.30
CA GLY A 141 -6.35 -7.90 6.02
C GLY A 141 -7.38 -9.04 6.05
N ASP A 142 -7.32 -9.89 5.04
CA ASP A 142 -8.18 -11.06 4.92
C ASP A 142 -7.80 -12.10 5.98
N VAL A 143 -8.68 -12.34 6.93
CA VAL A 143 -8.49 -13.32 7.99
C VAL A 143 -9.53 -14.43 7.88
N GLN A 144 -9.21 -15.62 8.35
CA GLN A 144 -10.17 -16.72 8.35
C GLN A 144 -11.30 -16.47 9.35
N ALA A 145 -12.55 -16.73 8.95
CA ALA A 145 -13.74 -16.60 9.79
C ALA A 145 -13.82 -17.75 10.83
N THR A 146 -12.90 -17.76 11.78
CA THR A 146 -12.82 -18.77 12.86
C THR A 146 -12.67 -18.12 14.23
N TRP A 147 -13.13 -18.82 15.27
CA TRP A 147 -12.96 -18.37 16.65
C TRP A 147 -11.49 -18.20 17.05
N ASN A 148 -10.61 -19.03 16.51
CA ASN A 148 -9.16 -18.91 16.73
C ASN A 148 -8.59 -17.63 16.10
N SER A 149 -9.00 -17.31 14.87
CA SER A 149 -8.62 -16.04 14.24
C SER A 149 -9.11 -14.85 15.04
N LEU A 150 -10.38 -14.86 15.47
CA LEU A 150 -10.93 -13.78 16.29
C LEU A 150 -10.11 -13.56 17.56
N ALA A 151 -9.79 -14.62 18.30
CA ALA A 151 -8.98 -14.52 19.51
C ALA A 151 -7.59 -13.92 19.24
N ARG A 152 -6.96 -14.31 18.13
CA ARG A 152 -5.64 -13.76 17.72
C ARG A 152 -5.73 -12.29 17.31
N GLN A 153 -6.84 -11.88 16.68
CA GLN A 153 -7.03 -10.47 16.32
C GLN A 153 -7.07 -9.55 17.55
N ILE A 154 -7.70 -9.99 18.64
CA ILE A 154 -7.73 -9.23 19.89
C ILE A 154 -6.30 -9.00 20.39
N THR A 155 -5.50 -10.06 20.46
CA THR A 155 -4.09 -9.97 20.88
C THR A 155 -3.26 -9.07 19.93
N ALA A 156 -3.47 -9.19 18.63
CA ALA A 156 -2.79 -8.37 17.63
C ALA A 156 -3.11 -6.88 17.85
N GLY A 157 -4.37 -6.53 18.05
CA GLY A 157 -4.78 -5.14 18.28
C GLY A 157 -4.22 -4.53 19.55
N LEU A 158 -4.14 -5.30 20.62
CA LEU A 158 -3.49 -4.87 21.86
C LEU A 158 -2.00 -4.55 21.59
N ASN A 159 -1.31 -5.40 20.85
CA ASN A 159 0.08 -5.18 20.48
C ASN A 159 0.27 -3.96 19.57
N PHE A 160 -0.63 -3.76 18.60
CA PHE A 160 -0.64 -2.53 17.77
C PHE A 160 -0.77 -1.27 18.63
N SER A 161 -1.69 -1.28 19.59
CA SER A 161 -1.89 -0.17 20.53
C SER A 161 -0.63 0.10 21.37
N LEU A 162 0.04 -0.95 21.83
CA LEU A 162 1.31 -0.82 22.57
C LEU A 162 2.44 -0.25 21.70
N CYS A 163 2.43 -0.51 20.40
CA CYS A 163 3.37 0.07 19.44
C CYS A 163 3.03 1.53 19.06
N GLY A 164 1.99 2.12 19.65
CA GLY A 164 1.56 3.48 19.36
C GLY A 164 0.71 3.61 18.10
N ILE A 165 0.11 2.52 17.62
CA ILE A 165 -0.83 2.49 16.48
C ILE A 165 -2.21 2.09 17.01
N PRO A 166 -2.97 3.03 17.65
CA PRO A 166 -4.22 2.68 18.32
C PRO A 166 -5.41 2.56 17.35
N HIS A 167 -5.28 3.08 16.15
CA HIS A 167 -6.35 3.05 15.15
C HIS A 167 -6.21 1.79 14.29
N TRP A 168 -6.89 0.75 14.71
CA TRP A 168 -6.90 -0.50 13.97
C TRP A 168 -8.28 -1.18 14.07
N ASN A 169 -8.56 -2.06 13.13
CA ASN A 169 -9.76 -2.90 13.13
C ASN A 169 -9.49 -4.22 12.43
N SER A 170 -10.47 -5.11 12.49
CA SER A 170 -10.51 -6.36 11.75
C SER A 170 -11.82 -6.45 11.01
N ASP A 171 -11.86 -7.17 9.91
CA ASP A 171 -13.08 -7.41 9.17
C ASP A 171 -14.04 -8.29 9.98
N ILE A 172 -15.33 -7.97 9.92
CA ILE A 172 -16.37 -8.73 10.58
C ILE A 172 -16.72 -9.92 9.71
N GLY A 173 -16.44 -11.12 10.21
CA GLY A 173 -16.68 -12.36 9.49
C GLY A 173 -15.50 -12.84 8.64
N GLY A 174 -14.37 -12.15 8.66
CA GLY A 174 -13.14 -12.56 7.96
C GLY A 174 -12.92 -11.96 6.61
#